data_660ff0429e93814f9a4332340f030e5e
#
_entry.id   660ff0429e93814f9a4332340f030e5e
#
_cell.length_a   1.000
_cell.length_b   1.000
_cell.length_c   1.000
_cell.angle_alpha   90.00
_cell.angle_beta   90.00
_cell.angle_gamma   90.00
#
_symmetry.space_group_name_H-M   'P 1'
#
loop_
_entity.id
_entity.type
_entity.pdbx_description
1 polymer ?
#
loop_
_entity_poly.entity_id
_entity_poly.type
_entity_poly.pdbx_seq_one_letter_code
_entity_poly.pdbx_strand_id
1 'polypeptide(L)'
;FLCILGVLCGESLLHAQKRLVLDLNRTIALANDSSLESFRTQNMYLSGYWEYRTYKANRLPSLTLDLTPAQYNRDITKRYDSGQDLDVYRTQQSYYAYGGLSVRQNLDLTGGTFYLEWNLAYMRNFGDNSATQLTSVPIRIGYSQSLVGYNPFKWERKIEPLKYERVKKEFLYNVEEVSETATNYFFSLAMAQAEYNLAKENLASTDTLYRIGQQRHRIAAISQADLLTLKLDRVNAQNTLQNKASDLKRAMFSLASFLNLDKNTQIELELPSRPGMLEIPIDEALRWGRSNNPQLLELKQNVLEAERNVDKTKKESRFNASVNASIGFNQVADN
;
A
#
# COMPACT_ATOMS: atom_id res chain seq x y z
N PHE A 1 -6.13 34.67 -47.77
CA PHE A 1 -5.17 35.76 -47.92
C PHE A 1 -4.89 36.33 -46.55
N LEU A 2 -3.82 35.92 -45.92
CA LEU A 2 -2.80 36.75 -45.23
C LEU A 2 -1.89 35.79 -44.47
N CYS A 3 -0.68 35.68 -45.00
CA CYS A 3 0.45 35.06 -44.28
C CYS A 3 0.77 35.87 -43.02
N ILE A 4 0.84 35.21 -41.89
CA ILE A 4 1.56 35.71 -40.73
C ILE A 4 2.69 34.72 -40.44
N LEU A 5 3.89 35.12 -40.84
CA LEU A 5 5.14 34.55 -40.37
C LEU A 5 5.22 34.80 -38.87
N GLY A 6 4.98 33.76 -38.03
CA GLY A 6 5.32 33.74 -36.65
C GLY A 6 6.79 33.35 -36.50
N VAL A 7 7.59 34.32 -36.15
CA VAL A 7 8.99 34.16 -35.75
C VAL A 7 9.04 33.15 -34.60
N LEU A 8 9.60 31.97 -34.84
CA LEU A 8 10.03 31.01 -33.80
C LEU A 8 11.23 31.63 -33.09
N CYS A 9 10.97 32.45 -32.08
CA CYS A 9 11.93 32.78 -31.06
C CYS A 9 12.14 31.49 -30.27
N GLY A 10 13.21 30.76 -30.55
CA GLY A 10 13.69 29.67 -29.72
C GLY A 10 14.11 30.24 -28.38
N GLU A 11 13.19 30.21 -27.41
CA GLU A 11 13.59 30.34 -26.01
C GLU A 11 14.43 29.10 -25.69
N SER A 12 15.74 29.24 -25.80
CA SER A 12 16.71 28.41 -25.12
C SER A 12 16.43 28.61 -23.64
N LEU A 13 15.59 27.72 -23.06
CA LEU A 13 15.48 27.54 -21.63
C LEU A 13 16.87 27.21 -21.11
N LEU A 14 17.63 28.26 -20.75
CA LEU A 14 18.75 28.13 -19.84
C LEU A 14 18.21 27.46 -18.60
N HIS A 15 18.36 26.12 -18.52
CA HIS A 15 18.20 25.38 -17.29
C HIS A 15 19.29 25.87 -16.35
N ALA A 16 19.01 26.96 -15.64
CA ALA A 16 19.85 27.38 -14.52
C ALA A 16 19.88 26.18 -13.58
N GLN A 17 21.04 25.56 -13.45
CA GLN A 17 21.24 24.45 -12.50
C GLN A 17 20.83 24.96 -11.14
N LYS A 18 19.72 24.44 -10.62
CA LYS A 18 19.18 24.85 -9.33
C LYS A 18 20.16 24.38 -8.26
N ARG A 19 20.85 25.31 -7.63
CA ARG A 19 21.73 25.03 -6.51
C ARG A 19 20.88 24.97 -5.24
N LEU A 20 20.92 23.85 -4.56
CA LEU A 20 20.15 23.62 -3.34
C LEU A 20 21.12 23.34 -2.19
N VAL A 21 21.07 24.20 -1.16
CA VAL A 21 21.81 23.99 0.08
C VAL A 21 20.93 23.21 1.04
N LEU A 22 21.43 22.07 1.51
CA LEU A 22 20.74 21.18 2.43
C LEU A 22 21.56 20.97 3.70
N ASP A 23 20.92 21.21 4.84
CA ASP A 23 21.34 20.70 6.14
C ASP A 23 20.67 19.34 6.42
N LEU A 24 21.08 18.65 7.48
CA LEU A 24 20.53 17.34 7.84
C LEU A 24 19.04 17.41 8.15
N ASN A 25 18.60 18.40 8.92
CA ASN A 25 17.20 18.52 9.33
C ASN A 25 16.29 18.79 8.13
N ARG A 26 16.71 19.65 7.22
CA ARG A 26 15.99 19.96 5.99
C ARG A 26 15.93 18.76 5.05
N THR A 27 17.01 17.96 5.01
CA THR A 27 17.05 16.70 4.22
C THR A 27 16.03 15.71 4.75
N ILE A 28 15.96 15.51 6.07
CA ILE A 28 14.97 14.63 6.71
C ILE A 28 13.55 15.15 6.48
N ALA A 29 13.32 16.46 6.63
CA ALA A 29 12.00 17.05 6.37
C ALA A 29 11.56 16.85 4.93
N LEU A 30 12.42 17.10 3.94
CA LEU A 30 12.13 16.84 2.53
C LEU A 30 11.88 15.36 2.23
N ALA A 31 12.62 14.45 2.87
CA ALA A 31 12.43 13.02 2.72
C ALA A 31 11.04 12.60 3.20
N ASN A 32 10.61 13.12 4.35
CA ASN A 32 9.29 12.81 4.90
C ASN A 32 8.13 13.45 4.11
N ASP A 33 8.37 14.58 3.45
CA ASP A 33 7.33 15.29 2.69
C ASP A 33 7.19 14.77 1.24
N SER A 34 8.30 14.49 0.56
CA SER A 34 8.30 14.32 -0.90
C SER A 34 8.90 13.01 -1.41
N SER A 35 9.50 12.18 -0.54
CA SER A 35 10.06 10.90 -1.00
C SER A 35 8.98 9.88 -1.38
N LEU A 36 9.33 9.00 -2.32
CA LEU A 36 8.45 7.90 -2.73
C LEU A 36 8.15 6.95 -1.55
N GLU A 37 9.12 6.74 -0.65
CA GLU A 37 8.94 5.89 0.53
C GLU A 37 7.99 6.51 1.56
N SER A 38 8.02 7.83 1.73
CA SER A 38 7.03 8.53 2.57
C SER A 38 5.62 8.40 2.00
N PHE A 39 5.47 8.59 0.69
CA PHE A 39 4.18 8.39 0.02
C PHE A 39 3.66 6.95 0.16
N ARG A 40 4.54 5.95 0.01
CA ARG A 40 4.22 4.54 0.25
C ARG A 40 3.76 4.29 1.69
N THR A 41 4.49 4.82 2.65
CA THR A 41 4.19 4.70 4.09
C THR A 41 2.81 5.27 4.44
N GLN A 42 2.47 6.44 3.89
CA GLN A 42 1.14 7.06 4.06
C GLN A 42 0.03 6.20 3.45
N ASN A 43 0.23 5.67 2.24
CA ASN A 43 -0.77 4.82 1.59
C ASN A 43 -0.97 3.49 2.33
N MET A 44 0.08 2.89 2.87
CA MET A 44 -0.02 1.68 3.70
C MET A 44 -0.82 1.95 4.98
N TYR A 45 -0.59 3.07 5.63
CA TYR A 45 -1.40 3.49 6.78
C TYR A 45 -2.86 3.72 6.42
N LEU A 46 -3.14 4.43 5.32
CA LEU A 46 -4.49 4.67 4.83
C LEU A 46 -5.22 3.37 4.49
N SER A 47 -4.53 2.41 3.88
CA SER A 47 -5.09 1.08 3.61
C SER A 47 -5.53 0.40 4.92
N GLY A 48 -4.65 0.32 5.91
CA GLY A 48 -4.99 -0.29 7.20
C GLY A 48 -6.08 0.48 7.98
N TYR A 49 -6.11 1.81 7.85
CA TYR A 49 -7.19 2.63 8.41
C TYR A 49 -8.55 2.29 7.79
N TRP A 50 -8.62 2.18 6.45
CA TRP A 50 -9.86 1.86 5.76
C TRP A 50 -10.28 0.40 5.97
N GLU A 51 -9.35 -0.54 6.10
CA GLU A 51 -9.66 -1.91 6.51
C GLU A 51 -10.34 -1.93 7.89
N TYR A 52 -9.80 -1.20 8.85
CA TYR A 52 -10.41 -1.10 10.18
C TYR A 52 -11.78 -0.39 10.16
N ARG A 53 -11.94 0.63 9.30
CA ARG A 53 -13.23 1.29 9.09
C ARG A 53 -14.25 0.34 8.48
N THR A 54 -13.85 -0.47 7.51
CA THR A 54 -14.68 -1.51 6.90
C THR A 54 -15.11 -2.55 7.93
N TYR A 55 -14.17 -3.02 8.76
CA TYR A 55 -14.49 -3.89 9.87
C TYR A 55 -15.56 -3.29 10.80
N LYS A 56 -15.44 -2.02 11.17
CA LYS A 56 -16.44 -1.34 11.98
C LYS A 56 -17.78 -1.21 11.26
N ALA A 57 -17.78 -0.88 9.99
CA ALA A 57 -18.99 -0.73 9.18
C ALA A 57 -19.73 -2.06 9.03
N ASN A 58 -19.04 -3.17 8.85
CA ASN A 58 -19.62 -4.51 8.73
C ASN A 58 -20.33 -4.99 10.03
N ARG A 59 -20.15 -4.26 11.12
CA ARG A 59 -20.86 -4.51 12.40
C ARG A 59 -22.14 -3.71 12.56
N LEU A 60 -22.39 -2.79 11.66
CA LEU A 60 -23.66 -2.06 11.60
C LEU A 60 -24.69 -2.86 10.79
N PRO A 61 -25.99 -2.59 10.96
CA PRO A 61 -27.00 -3.17 10.10
C PRO A 61 -26.72 -2.87 8.64
N SER A 62 -26.72 -3.88 7.79
CA SER A 62 -26.60 -3.73 6.34
C SER A 62 -27.98 -3.69 5.70
N LEU A 63 -28.20 -2.70 4.83
CA LEU A 63 -29.40 -2.59 4.00
C LEU A 63 -29.04 -3.01 2.58
N THR A 64 -29.76 -4.01 2.06
CA THR A 64 -29.56 -4.53 0.69
C THR A 64 -30.87 -4.44 -0.08
N LEU A 65 -30.82 -3.91 -1.30
CA LEU A 65 -31.91 -3.90 -2.26
C LEU A 65 -31.56 -4.85 -3.40
N ASP A 66 -32.35 -5.90 -3.55
CA ASP A 66 -32.23 -6.88 -4.60
C ASP A 66 -33.33 -6.67 -5.64
N LEU A 67 -32.96 -6.42 -6.90
CA LEU A 67 -33.88 -6.16 -7.99
C LEU A 67 -33.62 -7.11 -9.14
N THR A 68 -34.68 -7.78 -9.60
CA THR A 68 -34.73 -8.50 -10.86
C THR A 68 -35.83 -7.86 -11.71
N PRO A 69 -35.54 -6.79 -12.50
CA PRO A 69 -36.57 -6.02 -13.17
C PRO A 69 -37.32 -6.81 -14.22
N ALA A 70 -36.68 -7.75 -14.90
CA ALA A 70 -37.26 -8.58 -15.92
C ALA A 70 -36.45 -9.87 -16.10
N GLN A 71 -37.11 -10.99 -15.99
CA GLN A 71 -36.57 -12.29 -16.34
C GLN A 71 -37.63 -13.03 -17.21
N TYR A 72 -37.27 -13.37 -18.43
CA TYR A 72 -38.12 -14.13 -19.32
C TYR A 72 -37.53 -15.53 -19.52
N ASN A 73 -38.31 -16.55 -19.18
CA ASN A 73 -37.93 -17.95 -19.37
C ASN A 73 -38.85 -18.59 -20.37
N ARG A 74 -38.26 -19.38 -21.27
CA ARG A 74 -38.98 -20.27 -22.19
C ARG A 74 -38.39 -21.66 -22.09
N ASP A 75 -39.15 -22.55 -21.43
CA ASP A 75 -38.75 -23.93 -21.24
C ASP A 75 -39.60 -24.84 -22.12
N ILE A 76 -39.00 -25.84 -22.74
CA ILE A 76 -39.68 -26.90 -23.47
C ILE A 76 -39.47 -28.17 -22.66
N THR A 77 -40.52 -28.57 -21.98
CA THR A 77 -40.49 -29.76 -21.12
C THR A 77 -41.36 -30.88 -21.71
N LYS A 78 -40.84 -32.10 -21.64
CA LYS A 78 -41.56 -33.29 -22.00
C LYS A 78 -42.52 -33.65 -20.85
N ARG A 79 -43.81 -33.72 -21.14
CA ARG A 79 -44.85 -34.09 -20.15
C ARG A 79 -45.75 -35.15 -20.72
N TYR A 80 -46.09 -36.13 -19.89
CA TYR A 80 -47.07 -37.16 -20.24
C TYR A 80 -48.48 -36.52 -20.30
N ASP A 81 -49.17 -36.78 -21.43
CA ASP A 81 -50.57 -36.37 -21.63
C ASP A 81 -51.45 -37.62 -21.49
N SER A 82 -52.20 -37.66 -20.40
CA SER A 82 -53.09 -38.80 -20.07
C SER A 82 -54.26 -38.96 -21.05
N GLY A 83 -54.60 -37.93 -21.82
CA GLY A 83 -55.67 -37.99 -22.83
C GLY A 83 -55.22 -38.67 -24.15
N GLN A 84 -53.93 -38.63 -24.44
CA GLN A 84 -53.35 -39.22 -25.66
C GLN A 84 -52.42 -40.40 -25.41
N ASP A 85 -52.18 -40.74 -24.13
CA ASP A 85 -51.23 -41.76 -23.67
C ASP A 85 -49.84 -41.65 -24.27
N LEU A 86 -49.40 -40.40 -24.46
CA LEU A 86 -48.15 -40.04 -25.10
C LEU A 86 -47.41 -38.93 -24.31
N ASP A 87 -46.09 -38.93 -24.43
CA ASP A 87 -45.24 -37.83 -23.98
C ASP A 87 -45.25 -36.71 -25.01
N VAL A 88 -45.78 -35.55 -24.65
CA VAL A 88 -45.81 -34.36 -25.50
C VAL A 88 -44.86 -33.30 -24.99
N TYR A 89 -44.19 -32.61 -25.92
CA TYR A 89 -43.37 -31.43 -25.57
C TYR A 89 -44.29 -30.21 -25.41
N ARG A 90 -44.30 -29.66 -24.19
CA ARG A 90 -45.06 -28.43 -23.90
C ARG A 90 -44.09 -27.28 -23.68
N THR A 91 -44.34 -26.19 -24.36
CA THR A 91 -43.62 -24.94 -24.16
C THR A 91 -44.24 -24.19 -22.99
N GLN A 92 -43.46 -23.92 -21.96
CA GLN A 92 -43.82 -23.06 -20.86
C GLN A 92 -43.07 -21.76 -20.99
N GLN A 93 -43.76 -20.64 -21.01
CA GLN A 93 -43.17 -19.32 -21.05
C GLN A 93 -43.58 -18.56 -19.79
N SER A 94 -42.63 -17.93 -19.14
CA SER A 94 -42.88 -17.15 -17.94
C SER A 94 -42.09 -15.84 -17.92
N TYR A 95 -42.70 -14.81 -17.40
CA TYR A 95 -42.07 -13.56 -17.07
C TYR A 95 -42.05 -13.41 -15.55
N TYR A 96 -40.93 -13.04 -15.01
CA TYR A 96 -40.72 -12.87 -13.59
C TYR A 96 -40.04 -11.51 -13.34
N ALA A 97 -40.55 -10.77 -12.37
CA ALA A 97 -39.93 -9.57 -11.85
C ALA A 97 -39.97 -9.64 -10.32
N TYR A 98 -38.88 -9.20 -9.71
CA TYR A 98 -38.71 -9.27 -8.25
C TYR A 98 -38.05 -8.02 -7.72
N GLY A 99 -38.52 -7.54 -6.56
CA GLY A 99 -37.89 -6.51 -5.75
C GLY A 99 -37.88 -6.93 -4.29
N GLY A 100 -36.72 -6.90 -3.66
CA GLY A 100 -36.58 -7.26 -2.24
C GLY A 100 -35.70 -6.27 -1.51
N LEU A 101 -36.11 -5.89 -0.30
CA LEU A 101 -35.34 -5.06 0.63
C LEU A 101 -35.03 -5.90 1.87
N SER A 102 -33.77 -6.02 2.22
CA SER A 102 -33.35 -6.75 3.41
C SER A 102 -32.42 -5.93 4.29
N VAL A 103 -32.70 -5.96 5.60
CA VAL A 103 -31.80 -5.44 6.64
C VAL A 103 -31.24 -6.62 7.40
N ARG A 104 -29.91 -6.69 7.53
CA ARG A 104 -29.24 -7.77 8.25
C ARG A 104 -28.32 -7.20 9.31
N GLN A 105 -28.35 -7.79 10.51
CA GLN A 105 -27.49 -7.42 11.64
C GLN A 105 -26.85 -8.65 12.23
N ASN A 106 -25.54 -8.69 12.19
CA ASN A 106 -24.74 -9.74 12.83
C ASN A 106 -24.60 -9.47 14.32
N LEU A 107 -24.69 -10.51 15.14
CA LEU A 107 -24.49 -10.45 16.59
C LEU A 107 -23.15 -11.05 16.97
N ASP A 108 -22.26 -10.21 17.50
CA ASP A 108 -20.91 -10.64 17.94
C ASP A 108 -20.94 -11.73 19.02
N LEU A 109 -21.91 -11.66 19.92
CA LEU A 109 -21.96 -12.51 21.10
C LEU A 109 -22.27 -13.96 20.73
N THR A 110 -23.27 -14.16 19.89
CA THR A 110 -23.79 -15.47 19.52
C THR A 110 -23.24 -15.98 18.19
N GLY A 111 -22.79 -15.07 17.32
CA GLY A 111 -22.41 -15.40 15.94
C GLY A 111 -23.63 -15.59 15.02
N GLY A 112 -24.83 -15.25 15.49
CA GLY A 112 -26.04 -15.30 14.72
C GLY A 112 -26.34 -14.00 13.97
N THR A 113 -27.35 -14.05 13.10
CA THR A 113 -27.74 -12.91 12.27
C THR A 113 -29.25 -12.67 12.41
N PHE A 114 -29.63 -11.46 12.82
CA PHE A 114 -30.99 -10.96 12.67
C PHE A 114 -31.21 -10.46 11.25
N TYR A 115 -32.40 -10.70 10.70
CA TYR A 115 -32.79 -10.15 9.42
C TYR A 115 -34.24 -9.67 9.42
N LEU A 116 -34.46 -8.59 8.69
CA LEU A 116 -35.76 -8.04 8.35
C LEU A 116 -35.84 -8.01 6.83
N GLU A 117 -36.88 -8.61 6.24
CA GLU A 117 -37.06 -8.71 4.80
C GLU A 117 -38.43 -8.21 4.40
N TRP A 118 -38.46 -7.50 3.28
CA TRP A 118 -39.63 -7.16 2.50
C TRP A 118 -39.38 -7.60 1.07
N ASN A 119 -40.37 -8.20 0.41
CA ASN A 119 -40.26 -8.52 -1.00
C ASN A 119 -41.58 -8.45 -1.74
N LEU A 120 -41.48 -8.20 -3.04
CA LEU A 120 -42.56 -8.21 -4.01
C LEU A 120 -42.10 -8.97 -5.24
N ALA A 121 -42.87 -9.97 -5.65
CA ALA A 121 -42.60 -10.76 -6.84
C ALA A 121 -43.85 -10.76 -7.75
N TYR A 122 -43.61 -10.49 -9.02
CA TYR A 122 -44.59 -10.59 -10.09
C TYR A 122 -44.19 -11.72 -11.02
N MET A 123 -45.12 -12.64 -11.24
CA MET A 123 -44.95 -13.74 -12.19
C MET A 123 -46.14 -13.82 -13.14
N ARG A 124 -45.83 -13.91 -14.44
CA ARG A 124 -46.82 -14.11 -15.48
C ARG A 124 -46.44 -15.32 -16.33
N ASN A 125 -47.30 -16.29 -16.36
CA ASN A 125 -47.20 -17.45 -17.25
C ASN A 125 -47.97 -17.16 -18.54
N PHE A 126 -47.44 -17.58 -19.68
CA PHE A 126 -48.06 -17.43 -21.00
C PHE A 126 -48.44 -18.82 -21.53
N GLY A 127 -49.41 -18.90 -22.41
CA GLY A 127 -49.92 -20.12 -23.05
C GLY A 127 -51.36 -20.39 -22.69
N ASP A 128 -51.82 -21.62 -22.92
CA ASP A 128 -53.21 -22.04 -22.75
C ASP A 128 -53.73 -21.89 -21.29
N ASN A 129 -52.81 -21.96 -20.33
CA ASN A 129 -53.10 -21.66 -18.90
C ASN A 129 -52.36 -20.39 -18.47
N SER A 130 -52.68 -19.26 -19.12
CA SER A 130 -52.10 -17.97 -18.70
C SER A 130 -52.60 -17.62 -17.30
N ALA A 131 -51.67 -17.31 -16.42
CA ALA A 131 -51.95 -16.84 -15.06
C ALA A 131 -50.98 -15.75 -14.66
N THR A 132 -51.50 -14.75 -13.96
CA THR A 132 -50.69 -13.68 -13.38
C THR A 132 -50.78 -13.80 -11.88
N GLN A 133 -49.63 -13.82 -11.24
CA GLN A 133 -49.52 -13.92 -9.79
C GLN A 133 -48.65 -12.80 -9.24
N LEU A 134 -49.16 -12.07 -8.27
CA LEU A 134 -48.46 -11.09 -7.49
C LEU A 134 -48.30 -11.62 -6.06
N THR A 135 -47.06 -11.86 -5.66
CA THR A 135 -46.73 -12.33 -4.31
C THR A 135 -45.98 -11.24 -3.56
N SER A 136 -46.47 -10.89 -2.38
CA SER A 136 -45.79 -9.93 -1.50
C SER A 136 -45.55 -10.55 -0.13
N VAL A 137 -44.36 -10.29 0.40
CA VAL A 137 -44.03 -10.49 1.80
C VAL A 137 -43.79 -9.10 2.40
N PRO A 138 -44.84 -8.46 2.94
CA PRO A 138 -44.77 -7.09 3.46
C PRO A 138 -43.74 -6.95 4.59
N ILE A 139 -43.61 -7.96 5.41
CA ILE A 139 -42.61 -8.00 6.47
C ILE A 139 -42.32 -9.44 6.88
N ARG A 140 -41.05 -9.76 7.00
CA ARG A 140 -40.55 -10.99 7.61
C ARG A 140 -39.38 -10.63 8.53
N ILE A 141 -39.48 -11.02 9.79
CA ILE A 141 -38.39 -10.87 10.78
C ILE A 141 -37.89 -12.27 11.11
N GLY A 142 -36.59 -12.44 11.13
CA GLY A 142 -36.01 -13.72 11.46
C GLY A 142 -34.65 -13.62 12.13
N TYR A 143 -34.27 -14.76 12.69
CA TYR A 143 -32.98 -14.95 13.34
C TYR A 143 -32.39 -16.28 12.90
N SER A 144 -31.15 -16.23 12.44
CA SER A 144 -30.38 -17.41 12.04
C SER A 144 -29.19 -17.58 12.98
N GLN A 145 -29.07 -18.77 13.56
CA GLN A 145 -28.02 -19.10 14.52
C GLN A 145 -27.40 -20.47 14.22
N SER A 146 -26.08 -20.52 14.10
CA SER A 146 -25.35 -21.78 14.17
C SER A 146 -25.14 -22.18 15.63
N LEU A 147 -25.61 -23.35 16.03
CA LEU A 147 -25.56 -23.83 17.42
C LEU A 147 -24.17 -24.30 17.84
N VAL A 148 -23.45 -24.94 16.93
CA VAL A 148 -22.14 -25.58 17.20
C VAL A 148 -21.03 -24.96 16.31
N GLY A 149 -21.39 -24.02 15.48
CA GLY A 149 -20.51 -23.43 14.48
C GLY A 149 -19.44 -22.49 15.04
N TYR A 150 -18.49 -22.21 14.19
CA TYR A 150 -17.48 -21.19 14.41
C TYR A 150 -18.11 -19.78 14.43
N ASN A 151 -17.75 -18.98 15.41
CA ASN A 151 -18.17 -17.57 15.48
C ASN A 151 -17.04 -16.64 15.02
N PRO A 152 -17.04 -16.14 13.76
CA PRO A 152 -16.01 -15.26 13.23
C PRO A 152 -15.96 -13.91 13.96
N PHE A 153 -17.12 -13.36 14.33
CA PHE A 153 -17.23 -12.01 14.92
C PHE A 153 -16.52 -11.90 16.27
N LYS A 154 -16.50 -13.00 17.04
CA LYS A 154 -15.78 -13.07 18.32
C LYS A 154 -14.27 -12.90 18.13
N TRP A 155 -13.71 -13.50 17.08
CA TRP A 155 -12.28 -13.44 16.79
C TRP A 155 -11.89 -12.12 16.12
N GLU A 156 -12.69 -11.64 15.18
CA GLU A 156 -12.51 -10.33 14.57
C GLU A 156 -12.48 -9.20 15.61
N ARG A 157 -13.35 -9.27 16.63
CA ARG A 157 -13.36 -8.30 17.72
C ARG A 157 -12.06 -8.26 18.52
N LYS A 158 -11.31 -9.37 18.57
CA LYS A 158 -10.00 -9.44 19.24
C LYS A 158 -8.85 -9.04 18.32
N ILE A 159 -8.91 -9.46 17.07
CA ILE A 159 -7.80 -9.35 16.12
C ILE A 159 -7.77 -7.97 15.44
N GLU A 160 -8.90 -7.47 14.95
CA GLU A 160 -8.93 -6.25 14.15
C GLU A 160 -8.47 -4.97 14.89
N PRO A 161 -8.83 -4.74 16.17
CA PRO A 161 -8.27 -3.62 16.91
C PRO A 161 -6.76 -3.72 17.10
N LEU A 162 -6.24 -4.95 17.34
CA LEU A 162 -4.81 -5.20 17.49
C LEU A 162 -4.07 -4.96 16.17
N LYS A 163 -4.64 -5.42 15.05
CA LYS A 163 -4.14 -5.16 13.70
C LYS A 163 -4.05 -3.66 13.42
N TYR A 164 -5.07 -2.90 13.77
CA TYR A 164 -5.05 -1.44 13.59
C TYR A 164 -4.02 -0.73 14.48
N GLU A 165 -3.84 -1.18 15.74
CA GLU A 165 -2.77 -0.67 16.60
C GLU A 165 -1.38 -0.99 16.01
N ARG A 166 -1.20 -2.16 15.43
CA ARG A 166 0.02 -2.52 14.71
C ARG A 166 0.27 -1.56 13.54
N VAL A 167 -0.73 -1.34 12.68
CA VAL A 167 -0.64 -0.42 11.53
C VAL A 167 -0.21 1.00 11.94
N LYS A 168 -0.72 1.52 13.07
CA LYS A 168 -0.29 2.82 13.59
C LYS A 168 1.19 2.84 13.99
N LYS A 169 1.66 1.77 14.62
CA LYS A 169 3.06 1.67 15.02
C LYS A 169 3.99 1.42 13.85
N GLU A 170 3.57 0.63 12.86
CA GLU A 170 4.28 0.44 11.60
C GLU A 170 4.44 1.75 10.84
N PHE A 171 3.40 2.58 10.82
CA PHE A 171 3.49 3.91 10.22
C PHE A 171 4.59 4.76 10.87
N LEU A 172 4.61 4.84 12.20
CA LEU A 172 5.65 5.59 12.91
C LEU A 172 7.05 4.99 12.67
N TYR A 173 7.17 3.68 12.71
CA TYR A 173 8.43 2.98 12.43
C TYR A 173 8.94 3.28 11.02
N ASN A 174 8.08 3.21 10.02
CA ASN A 174 8.45 3.48 8.63
C ASN A 174 8.83 4.94 8.39
N VAL A 175 8.21 5.90 9.09
CA VAL A 175 8.61 7.32 9.04
C VAL A 175 10.02 7.52 9.58
N GLU A 176 10.36 6.83 10.68
CA GLU A 176 11.73 6.87 11.21
C GLU A 176 12.73 6.17 10.27
N GLU A 177 12.34 5.09 9.61
CA GLU A 177 13.16 4.39 8.61
C GLU A 177 13.45 5.30 7.38
N VAL A 178 12.46 6.11 6.95
CA VAL A 178 12.67 7.14 5.91
C VAL A 178 13.69 8.16 6.39
N SER A 179 13.60 8.62 7.65
CA SER A 179 14.53 9.59 8.25
C SER A 179 15.94 9.03 8.38
N GLU A 180 16.09 7.77 8.78
CA GLU A 180 17.36 7.05 8.83
C GLU A 180 17.98 6.93 7.43
N THR A 181 17.19 6.52 6.45
CA THR A 181 17.64 6.38 5.06
C THR A 181 18.09 7.72 4.48
N ALA A 182 17.36 8.80 4.75
CA ALA A 182 17.74 10.15 4.36
C ALA A 182 19.09 10.57 4.97
N THR A 183 19.28 10.24 6.24
CA THR A 183 20.52 10.51 6.99
C THR A 183 21.70 9.76 6.38
N ASN A 184 21.51 8.48 6.01
CA ASN A 184 22.54 7.67 5.37
C ASN A 184 22.94 8.23 3.98
N TYR A 185 22.00 8.67 3.16
CA TYR A 185 22.31 9.32 1.89
C TYR A 185 22.99 10.67 2.06
N PHE A 186 22.56 11.46 3.07
CA PHE A 186 23.19 12.73 3.39
C PHE A 186 24.68 12.57 3.73
N PHE A 187 25.02 11.67 4.66
CA PHE A 187 26.40 11.44 5.04
C PHE A 187 27.23 10.74 3.94
N SER A 188 26.61 9.88 3.13
CA SER A 188 27.28 9.30 1.96
C SER A 188 27.71 10.38 0.96
N LEU A 189 26.85 11.37 0.71
CA LEU A 189 27.20 12.50 -0.14
C LEU A 189 28.28 13.38 0.52
N ALA A 190 28.17 13.64 1.83
CA ALA A 190 29.17 14.42 2.58
C ALA A 190 30.56 13.79 2.49
N MET A 191 30.64 12.47 2.66
CA MET A 191 31.91 11.73 2.51
C MET A 191 32.45 11.83 1.08
N ALA A 192 31.60 11.65 0.07
CA ALA A 192 32.01 11.77 -1.33
C ALA A 192 32.52 13.18 -1.68
N GLN A 193 31.94 14.23 -1.12
CA GLN A 193 32.43 15.63 -1.27
C GLN A 193 33.79 15.81 -0.62
N ALA A 194 33.97 15.28 0.60
CA ALA A 194 35.25 15.36 1.31
C ALA A 194 36.36 14.64 0.55
N GLU A 195 36.09 13.41 0.08
CA GLU A 195 37.04 12.61 -0.71
C GLU A 195 37.41 13.27 -2.04
N TYR A 196 36.42 13.87 -2.73
CA TYR A 196 36.68 14.63 -3.96
C TYR A 196 37.60 15.83 -3.70
N ASN A 197 37.35 16.60 -2.64
CA ASN A 197 38.17 17.74 -2.27
C ASN A 197 39.60 17.30 -1.92
N LEU A 198 39.75 16.24 -1.14
CA LEU A 198 41.06 15.68 -0.81
C LEU A 198 41.82 15.21 -2.07
N ALA A 199 41.17 14.53 -3.00
CA ALA A 199 41.76 14.10 -4.26
C ALA A 199 42.17 15.30 -5.13
N LYS A 200 41.41 16.39 -5.12
CA LYS A 200 41.76 17.65 -5.81
C LYS A 200 43.00 18.31 -5.23
N GLU A 201 43.11 18.36 -3.91
CA GLU A 201 44.30 18.90 -3.22
C GLU A 201 45.53 18.03 -3.46
N ASN A 202 45.35 16.71 -3.42
CA ASN A 202 46.42 15.75 -3.72
C ASN A 202 46.98 15.91 -5.17
N LEU A 203 46.10 16.08 -6.16
CA LEU A 203 46.51 16.36 -7.53
C LEU A 203 47.28 17.69 -7.64
N ALA A 204 46.82 18.75 -6.97
CA ALA A 204 47.50 20.04 -6.97
C ALA A 204 48.93 19.92 -6.36
N SER A 205 49.05 19.13 -5.28
CA SER A 205 50.33 18.85 -4.63
C SER A 205 51.27 18.07 -5.52
N THR A 206 50.81 16.96 -6.11
CA THR A 206 51.62 16.09 -7.01
C THR A 206 51.99 16.81 -8.31
N ASP A 207 51.09 17.65 -8.86
CA ASP A 207 51.43 18.50 -10.02
C ASP A 207 52.56 19.48 -9.71
N THR A 208 52.53 20.10 -8.51
CA THR A 208 53.60 20.99 -8.05
C THR A 208 54.91 20.24 -7.89
N LEU A 209 54.91 19.04 -7.29
CA LEU A 209 56.11 18.17 -7.15
C LEU A 209 56.65 17.78 -8.49
N TYR A 210 55.82 17.39 -9.44
CA TYR A 210 56.27 17.05 -10.79
C TYR A 210 56.90 18.26 -11.50
N ARG A 211 56.34 19.44 -11.40
CA ARG A 211 56.93 20.69 -11.96
C ARG A 211 58.28 21.02 -11.36
N ILE A 212 58.43 20.90 -10.04
CA ILE A 212 59.72 21.06 -9.36
C ILE A 212 60.70 19.96 -9.85
N GLY A 213 60.27 18.72 -9.97
CA GLY A 213 61.06 17.59 -10.52
C GLY A 213 61.57 17.87 -11.92
N GLN A 214 60.74 18.39 -12.82
CA GLN A 214 61.16 18.80 -14.18
C GLN A 214 62.26 19.85 -14.17
N GLN A 215 62.17 20.85 -13.30
CA GLN A 215 63.18 21.90 -13.16
C GLN A 215 64.51 21.31 -12.64
N ARG A 216 64.47 20.47 -11.61
CA ARG A 216 65.65 19.79 -11.04
C ARG A 216 66.30 18.85 -12.02
N HIS A 217 65.55 18.12 -12.84
CA HIS A 217 66.08 17.26 -13.87
C HIS A 217 66.82 18.05 -14.97
N ARG A 218 66.33 19.23 -15.37
CA ARG A 218 67.00 20.12 -16.33
C ARG A 218 68.38 20.56 -15.88
N ILE A 219 68.62 20.66 -14.58
CA ILE A 219 69.94 20.99 -14.01
C ILE A 219 70.68 19.72 -13.53
N ALA A 220 70.29 18.53 -13.98
CA ALA A 220 70.83 17.23 -13.60
C ALA A 220 70.85 16.94 -12.10
N ALA A 221 69.95 17.55 -11.30
CA ALA A 221 69.88 17.36 -9.85
C ALA A 221 69.03 16.16 -9.43
N ILE A 222 68.24 15.52 -10.36
CA ILE A 222 67.52 14.25 -10.14
C ILE A 222 67.67 13.37 -11.39
N SER A 223 67.52 12.02 -11.21
CA SER A 223 67.57 11.06 -12.26
C SER A 223 66.34 11.06 -13.17
N GLN A 224 66.46 10.47 -14.38
CA GLN A 224 65.29 10.25 -15.25
C GLN A 224 64.27 9.31 -14.60
N ALA A 225 64.72 8.34 -13.82
CA ALA A 225 63.84 7.39 -13.09
C ALA A 225 62.98 8.15 -12.05
N ASP A 226 63.59 9.05 -11.29
CA ASP A 226 62.88 9.87 -10.29
C ASP A 226 61.83 10.76 -10.96
N LEU A 227 62.14 11.37 -12.08
CA LEU A 227 61.19 12.17 -12.83
C LEU A 227 60.02 11.35 -13.37
N LEU A 228 60.28 10.12 -13.85
CA LEU A 228 59.22 9.23 -14.29
C LEU A 228 58.32 8.80 -13.13
N THR A 229 58.88 8.56 -11.95
CA THR A 229 58.10 8.26 -10.73
C THR A 229 57.16 9.41 -10.38
N LEU A 230 57.66 10.67 -10.34
CA LEU A 230 56.81 11.85 -10.10
C LEU A 230 55.71 12.05 -11.15
N LYS A 231 56.01 11.69 -12.43
CA LYS A 231 55.03 11.71 -13.50
C LYS A 231 53.95 10.65 -13.28
N LEU A 232 54.34 9.44 -12.85
CA LEU A 232 53.41 8.35 -12.55
C LEU A 232 52.48 8.75 -11.38
N ASP A 233 53.03 9.32 -10.31
CA ASP A 233 52.26 9.78 -9.17
C ASP A 233 51.21 10.85 -9.54
N ARG A 234 51.58 11.80 -10.41
CA ARG A 234 50.66 12.79 -10.96
C ARG A 234 49.54 12.15 -11.76
N VAL A 235 49.85 11.18 -12.65
CA VAL A 235 48.84 10.46 -13.45
C VAL A 235 47.89 9.66 -12.55
N ASN A 236 48.41 9.01 -11.52
CA ASN A 236 47.63 8.27 -10.56
C ASN A 236 46.71 9.19 -9.77
N ALA A 237 47.21 10.37 -9.33
CA ALA A 237 46.39 11.37 -8.64
C ALA A 237 45.30 11.93 -9.56
N GLN A 238 45.57 12.13 -10.86
CA GLN A 238 44.55 12.55 -11.83
C GLN A 238 43.47 11.50 -12.04
N ASN A 239 43.83 10.21 -12.15
CA ASN A 239 42.88 9.10 -12.25
C ASN A 239 42.01 9.00 -10.97
N THR A 240 42.63 9.17 -9.78
CA THR A 240 41.95 9.16 -8.51
C THR A 240 40.89 10.29 -8.44
N LEU A 241 41.26 11.51 -8.84
CA LEU A 241 40.32 12.65 -8.88
C LEU A 241 39.14 12.35 -9.82
N GLN A 242 39.37 11.73 -10.97
CA GLN A 242 38.31 11.42 -11.92
C GLN A 242 37.35 10.34 -11.38
N ASN A 243 37.86 9.35 -10.67
CA ASN A 243 37.07 8.35 -9.99
C ASN A 243 36.22 8.98 -8.87
N LYS A 244 36.85 9.84 -8.03
CA LYS A 244 36.13 10.53 -6.94
C LYS A 244 35.09 11.54 -7.45
N ALA A 245 35.32 12.17 -8.61
CA ALA A 245 34.31 12.99 -9.28
C ALA A 245 33.10 12.17 -9.74
N SER A 246 33.32 10.94 -10.19
CA SER A 246 32.24 10.03 -10.58
C SER A 246 31.46 9.52 -9.35
N ASP A 247 32.18 9.22 -8.25
CA ASP A 247 31.58 8.82 -6.97
C ASP A 247 30.69 9.93 -6.41
N LEU A 248 31.18 11.17 -6.42
CA LEU A 248 30.42 12.35 -6.00
C LEU A 248 29.12 12.52 -6.81
N LYS A 249 29.21 12.38 -8.14
CA LYS A 249 28.01 12.47 -8.99
C LYS A 249 27.00 11.37 -8.67
N ARG A 250 27.47 10.14 -8.41
CA ARG A 250 26.57 9.04 -8.01
C ARG A 250 25.89 9.29 -6.68
N ALA A 251 26.65 9.71 -5.67
CA ALA A 251 26.09 10.03 -4.35
C ALA A 251 25.06 11.17 -4.42
N MET A 252 25.36 12.22 -5.18
CA MET A 252 24.45 13.34 -5.44
C MET A 252 23.16 12.88 -6.12
N PHE A 253 23.28 12.04 -7.17
CA PHE A 253 22.14 11.48 -7.87
C PHE A 253 21.29 10.59 -6.95
N SER A 254 21.90 9.77 -6.11
CA SER A 254 21.21 8.90 -5.17
C SER A 254 20.38 9.70 -4.17
N LEU A 255 20.95 10.73 -3.57
CA LEU A 255 20.21 11.62 -2.65
C LEU A 255 19.10 12.38 -3.38
N ALA A 256 19.38 12.97 -4.57
CA ALA A 256 18.37 13.69 -5.34
C ALA A 256 17.19 12.78 -5.73
N SER A 257 17.49 11.56 -6.16
CA SER A 257 16.48 10.56 -6.52
C SER A 257 15.63 10.14 -5.31
N PHE A 258 16.25 9.93 -4.16
CA PHE A 258 15.55 9.57 -2.92
C PHE A 258 14.61 10.70 -2.46
N LEU A 259 15.06 11.95 -2.55
CA LEU A 259 14.27 13.14 -2.20
C LEU A 259 13.25 13.55 -3.28
N ASN A 260 13.17 12.79 -4.39
CA ASN A 260 12.32 13.11 -5.54
C ASN A 260 12.59 14.50 -6.12
N LEU A 261 13.87 14.92 -6.14
CA LEU A 261 14.32 16.16 -6.73
C LEU A 261 14.69 15.95 -8.20
N ASP A 262 14.79 17.07 -8.96
CA ASP A 262 15.31 17.00 -10.32
C ASP A 262 16.75 16.43 -10.33
N LYS A 263 17.00 15.49 -11.22
CA LYS A 263 18.30 14.77 -11.36
C LYS A 263 19.48 15.70 -11.64
N ASN A 264 19.22 16.90 -12.15
CA ASN A 264 20.23 17.91 -12.46
C ASN A 264 20.46 18.93 -11.32
N THR A 265 19.78 18.74 -10.17
CA THR A 265 19.95 19.63 -9.01
C THR A 265 21.37 19.47 -8.44
N GLN A 266 22.10 20.58 -8.34
CA GLN A 266 23.36 20.60 -7.61
C GLN A 266 23.06 20.76 -6.12
N ILE A 267 23.45 19.76 -5.35
CA ILE A 267 23.27 19.74 -3.91
C ILE A 267 24.58 20.12 -3.24
N GLU A 268 24.53 21.14 -2.41
CA GLU A 268 25.60 21.53 -1.52
C GLU A 268 25.17 21.24 -0.08
N LEU A 269 26.01 20.55 0.68
CA LEU A 269 25.67 20.14 2.03
C LEU A 269 26.27 21.08 3.05
N GLU A 270 25.45 21.46 4.02
CA GLU A 270 25.88 22.09 5.25
C GLU A 270 25.95 21.05 6.37
N LEU A 271 27.19 20.76 6.81
CA LEU A 271 27.41 19.68 7.77
C LEU A 271 26.97 20.12 9.18
N PRO A 272 26.30 19.22 9.93
CA PRO A 272 25.90 19.49 11.29
C PRO A 272 27.11 19.66 12.19
N SER A 273 26.97 20.50 13.22
CA SER A 273 27.94 20.57 14.31
C SER A 273 28.01 19.21 15.03
N ARG A 274 29.13 19.00 15.75
CA ARG A 274 29.38 17.75 16.46
C ARG A 274 28.20 17.41 17.38
N PRO A 275 27.57 16.20 17.24
CA PRO A 275 26.46 15.82 18.10
C PRO A 275 26.92 15.73 19.57
N GLY A 276 26.05 16.14 20.48
CA GLY A 276 26.26 15.90 21.91
C GLY A 276 26.31 14.41 22.23
N MET A 277 27.01 14.05 23.28
CA MET A 277 27.01 12.67 23.76
C MET A 277 25.61 12.35 24.32
N LEU A 278 24.92 11.40 23.72
CA LEU A 278 23.63 10.91 24.19
C LEU A 278 23.84 9.55 24.88
N GLU A 279 23.63 9.52 26.19
CA GLU A 279 23.62 8.26 26.94
C GLU A 279 22.18 7.76 27.06
N ILE A 280 21.92 6.58 26.53
CA ILE A 280 20.60 5.94 26.60
C ILE A 280 20.67 4.79 27.59
N PRO A 281 19.99 4.86 28.75
CA PRO A 281 19.91 3.76 29.70
C PRO A 281 19.26 2.54 29.08
N ILE A 282 19.83 1.35 29.30
CA ILE A 282 19.34 0.09 28.72
C ILE A 282 17.88 -0.17 29.08
N ASP A 283 17.50 0.08 30.33
CA ASP A 283 16.12 -0.14 30.82
C ASP A 283 15.11 0.77 30.08
N GLU A 284 15.52 2.00 29.80
CA GLU A 284 14.70 2.95 29.05
C GLU A 284 14.57 2.53 27.59
N ALA A 285 15.66 2.15 26.95
CA ALA A 285 15.66 1.63 25.59
C ALA A 285 14.76 0.39 25.45
N LEU A 286 14.85 -0.55 26.41
CA LEU A 286 14.00 -1.75 26.42
C LEU A 286 12.51 -1.40 26.63
N ARG A 287 12.21 -0.45 27.52
CA ARG A 287 10.85 0.02 27.76
C ARG A 287 10.22 0.63 26.49
N TRP A 288 10.94 1.52 25.83
CA TRP A 288 10.50 2.15 24.59
C TRP A 288 10.43 1.15 23.43
N GLY A 289 11.41 0.26 23.31
CA GLY A 289 11.40 -0.81 22.31
C GLY A 289 10.18 -1.72 22.45
N ARG A 290 9.88 -2.17 23.68
CA ARG A 290 8.69 -3.01 23.95
C ARG A 290 7.37 -2.28 23.66
N SER A 291 7.30 -0.97 23.97
CA SER A 291 6.06 -0.21 23.76
C SER A 291 5.82 0.16 22.32
N ASN A 292 6.87 0.38 21.52
CA ASN A 292 6.76 0.94 20.17
C ASN A 292 7.06 -0.04 19.03
N ASN A 293 7.66 -1.19 19.33
CA ASN A 293 7.99 -2.16 18.28
C ASN A 293 6.71 -2.82 17.69
N PRO A 294 6.42 -2.63 16.39
CA PRO A 294 5.25 -3.22 15.74
C PRO A 294 5.32 -4.75 15.65
N GLN A 295 6.52 -5.34 15.60
CA GLN A 295 6.72 -6.79 15.51
C GLN A 295 6.14 -7.53 16.73
N LEU A 296 6.13 -6.92 17.92
CA LEU A 296 5.51 -7.52 19.09
C LEU A 296 3.99 -7.62 18.96
N LEU A 297 3.36 -6.65 18.29
CA LEU A 297 1.92 -6.70 17.98
C LEU A 297 1.63 -7.72 16.89
N GLU A 298 2.51 -7.83 15.90
CA GLU A 298 2.44 -8.84 14.84
C GLU A 298 2.49 -10.25 15.43
N LEU A 299 3.45 -10.53 16.30
CA LEU A 299 3.54 -11.84 16.99
C LEU A 299 2.27 -12.15 17.79
N LYS A 300 1.72 -11.17 18.52
CA LYS A 300 0.45 -11.33 19.23
C LYS A 300 -0.71 -11.60 18.28
N GLN A 301 -0.76 -10.90 17.16
CA GLN A 301 -1.75 -11.13 16.12
C GLN A 301 -1.64 -12.55 15.57
N ASN A 302 -0.43 -13.00 15.22
CA ASN A 302 -0.18 -14.34 14.68
C ASN A 302 -0.62 -15.44 15.66
N VAL A 303 -0.38 -15.27 16.98
CA VAL A 303 -0.87 -16.18 18.00
C VAL A 303 -2.40 -16.23 18.03
N LEU A 304 -3.08 -15.07 18.04
CA LEU A 304 -4.54 -15.02 18.03
C LEU A 304 -5.14 -15.60 16.74
N GLU A 305 -4.47 -15.43 15.60
CA GLU A 305 -4.89 -16.03 14.32
C GLU A 305 -4.70 -17.53 14.30
N ALA A 306 -3.62 -18.05 14.89
CA ALA A 306 -3.41 -19.48 15.06
C ALA A 306 -4.48 -20.09 15.98
N GLU A 307 -4.77 -19.46 17.14
CA GLU A 307 -5.85 -19.87 18.04
C GLU A 307 -7.22 -19.87 17.35
N ARG A 308 -7.50 -18.80 16.54
CA ARG A 308 -8.70 -18.71 15.72
C ARG A 308 -8.82 -19.88 14.76
N ASN A 309 -7.72 -20.22 14.06
CA ASN A 309 -7.70 -21.32 13.11
C ASN A 309 -7.92 -22.68 13.78
N VAL A 310 -7.34 -22.90 14.96
CA VAL A 310 -7.60 -24.11 15.76
C VAL A 310 -9.05 -24.18 16.20
N ASP A 311 -9.63 -23.09 16.72
CA ASP A 311 -11.05 -23.03 17.12
C ASP A 311 -11.97 -23.27 15.92
N LYS A 312 -11.67 -22.67 14.78
CA LYS A 312 -12.40 -22.85 13.53
C LYS A 312 -12.39 -24.31 13.09
N THR A 313 -11.22 -24.91 12.90
CA THR A 313 -11.08 -26.30 12.46
C THR A 313 -11.75 -27.26 13.45
N LYS A 314 -11.59 -27.06 14.76
CA LYS A 314 -12.22 -27.87 15.79
C LYS A 314 -13.75 -27.80 15.75
N LYS A 315 -14.33 -26.69 15.36
CA LYS A 315 -15.79 -26.51 15.29
C LYS A 315 -16.34 -26.99 13.95
N GLU A 316 -15.63 -26.74 12.86
CA GLU A 316 -16.02 -27.20 11.52
C GLU A 316 -15.90 -28.72 11.34
N SER A 317 -15.03 -29.40 12.09
CA SER A 317 -14.91 -30.87 12.10
C SER A 317 -16.02 -31.58 12.88
N ARG A 318 -16.89 -30.84 13.59
CA ARG A 318 -17.99 -31.38 14.37
C ARG A 318 -19.31 -31.36 13.59
N PHE A 319 -20.34 -31.94 14.20
CA PHE A 319 -21.71 -31.85 13.70
C PHE A 319 -22.13 -30.37 13.54
N ASN A 320 -22.64 -30.05 12.35
CA ASN A 320 -23.13 -28.71 12.05
C ASN A 320 -24.65 -28.66 12.23
N ALA A 321 -25.12 -27.81 13.12
CA ALA A 321 -26.54 -27.57 13.35
C ALA A 321 -26.82 -26.06 13.31
N SER A 322 -27.85 -25.68 12.58
CA SER A 322 -28.33 -24.30 12.54
C SER A 322 -29.80 -24.24 12.87
N VAL A 323 -30.19 -23.19 13.54
CA VAL A 323 -31.60 -22.86 13.83
C VAL A 323 -31.93 -21.58 13.10
N ASN A 324 -33.02 -21.63 12.32
CA ASN A 324 -33.61 -20.48 11.66
C ASN A 324 -35.02 -20.33 12.16
N ALA A 325 -35.30 -19.21 12.83
CA ALA A 325 -36.63 -18.86 13.30
C ALA A 325 -37.09 -17.59 12.58
N SER A 326 -38.23 -17.60 11.97
CA SER A 326 -38.79 -16.40 11.34
C SER A 326 -40.31 -16.32 11.51
N ILE A 327 -40.82 -15.10 11.55
CA ILE A 327 -42.24 -14.78 11.51
C ILE A 327 -42.46 -13.76 10.40
N GLY A 328 -43.47 -13.94 9.61
CA GLY A 328 -43.78 -13.05 8.51
C GLY A 328 -45.17 -13.25 7.98
N PHE A 329 -45.62 -12.29 7.20
CA PHE A 329 -46.93 -12.29 6.54
C PHE A 329 -46.72 -12.39 5.04
N ASN A 330 -47.49 -13.27 4.40
CA ASN A 330 -47.50 -13.43 2.95
C ASN A 330 -48.83 -13.03 2.40
N GLN A 331 -48.86 -12.34 1.28
CA GLN A 331 -50.06 -12.04 0.51
C GLN A 331 -49.85 -12.48 -0.92
N VAL A 332 -50.87 -13.15 -1.49
CA VAL A 332 -50.90 -13.58 -2.88
C VAL A 332 -52.16 -13.04 -3.50
N ALA A 333 -52.01 -12.44 -4.67
CA ALA A 333 -53.14 -12.03 -5.50
C ALA A 333 -52.97 -12.74 -6.86
N ASP A 334 -53.95 -13.53 -7.23
CA ASP A 334 -54.00 -14.26 -8.51
C ASP A 334 -55.07 -13.61 -9.39
N ASN A 335 -54.78 -13.54 -10.71
CA ASN A 335 -55.69 -13.04 -11.74
C ASN A 335 -55.61 -13.97 -12.97
#